data_2dca177160cf113298efaecc354b1350
#
_entry.id   2dca177160cf113298efaecc354b1350
#
_cell.length_a   1.000
_cell.length_b   1.000
_cell.length_c   1.000
_cell.angle_alpha   90.00
_cell.angle_beta   90.00
_cell.angle_gamma   90.00
#
_symmetry.space_group_name_H-M   'P 1'
#
loop_
_entity.id
_entity.type
_entity.pdbx_description
1 polymer ?
#
loop_
_entity_poly.entity_id
_entity_poly.type
_entity_poly.pdbx_seq_one_letter_code
_entity_poly.pdbx_strand_id
1 'polypeptide(L)'
;MKEISKTGGPGATRQYNNEAARTVKRKRRKTSYARRRKTVGIALIACFLLVGAVAVYYLAGGDDEIDRGVSIGSVEVGGMSRDEARNAVQDDASATFEKISFGTPKEGFSVSGDDLGIKVDAASAVDEAYSVGRRGNMFEHLSDASRSYLGGVRVDLDAGYDNDRAMSVLEEQADEFNKRPQDASFSVTDSGKVEVEEAANGRVMDQEKTLANLEGALKNMSGHVAIAEGSAPKPEVSTAEVQSYRPKEVIGEYQTDFLWDSNPNRKYNMKLAAKSVNNTVLEPGEVFSFNKMTRSLEYKEAKTFSNGGVGIANGGGLCQVSSTLYMAANYAGLQIVERNPHYAVLPYIKPGFDATVWFGENGWGALDMQFENNTDGYIVVREWVDDKGLLNAQILGQPTGKKVEMSTEKIYEDPVKGIKWTTYKKVTEDGEVIRDGFLYTYRYSFNPPPPENAPHYKTTAPRVAGWSDPTNTTGWASPH
;
A
#
# COMPACT_ATOMS: atom_id res chain seq x y z
N MET A 1 -75.78 -5.67 36.59
CA MET A 1 -77.13 -6.19 36.43
C MET A 1 -77.03 -7.68 36.18
N LYS A 2 -77.50 -8.37 37.17
CA LYS A 2 -78.26 -9.66 37.25
C LYS A 2 -77.54 -10.84 36.58
N GLU A 3 -76.93 -11.76 37.43
CA GLU A 3 -77.64 -12.84 38.14
C GLU A 3 -78.53 -13.70 37.28
N ILE A 4 -78.33 -15.00 37.25
CA ILE A 4 -78.83 -16.03 38.15
C ILE A 4 -78.42 -17.40 37.56
N SER A 5 -77.70 -18.27 38.23
CA SER A 5 -78.02 -19.30 39.18
C SER A 5 -78.82 -20.53 38.60
N LYS A 6 -78.24 -21.70 38.75
CA LYS A 6 -78.68 -22.84 39.52
C LYS A 6 -78.21 -24.19 38.95
N THR A 7 -77.35 -24.89 39.66
CA THR A 7 -77.64 -26.11 40.46
C THR A 7 -78.09 -27.37 39.75
N GLY A 8 -77.34 -28.45 39.94
CA GLY A 8 -77.75 -29.83 39.78
C GLY A 8 -76.56 -30.80 39.73
N GLY A 9 -76.07 -31.26 40.85
CA GLY A 9 -75.36 -32.55 40.90
C GLY A 9 -76.40 -33.65 41.08
N PRO A 10 -76.07 -34.89 41.24
CA PRO A 10 -74.83 -35.50 41.68
C PRO A 10 -74.47 -36.87 41.05
N GLY A 11 -73.26 -37.28 41.17
CA GLY A 11 -72.85 -38.61 41.60
C GLY A 11 -73.46 -39.87 41.05
N ALA A 12 -72.98 -40.36 39.90
CA ALA A 12 -73.00 -41.80 39.56
C ALA A 12 -72.08 -42.28 38.47
N THR A 13 -71.27 -41.44 37.88
CA THR A 13 -70.37 -41.78 36.72
C THR A 13 -68.90 -41.91 37.07
N ARG A 14 -68.46 -41.73 38.32
CA ARG A 14 -67.05 -41.70 38.71
C ARG A 14 -66.45 -43.05 39.15
N GLN A 15 -67.28 -44.09 39.38
CA GLN A 15 -66.79 -45.43 39.81
C GLN A 15 -66.47 -46.37 38.65
N TYR A 16 -67.20 -46.28 37.50
CA TYR A 16 -67.01 -47.20 36.35
C TYR A 16 -65.75 -46.90 35.54
N ASN A 17 -65.33 -45.64 35.50
CA ASN A 17 -64.17 -45.25 34.71
C ASN A 17 -62.80 -45.55 35.39
N ASN A 18 -62.77 -45.79 36.67
CA ASN A 18 -61.49 -46.07 37.39
C ASN A 18 -61.04 -47.54 37.30
N GLU A 19 -61.95 -48.48 37.12
CA GLU A 19 -61.56 -49.90 36.97
C GLU A 19 -61.09 -50.19 35.55
N ALA A 20 -61.74 -49.62 34.53
CA ALA A 20 -61.32 -49.79 33.12
C ALA A 20 -59.92 -49.14 32.88
N ALA A 21 -59.64 -47.96 33.52
CA ALA A 21 -58.36 -47.30 33.43
C ALA A 21 -57.23 -48.05 34.14
N ARG A 22 -57.50 -48.73 35.23
CA ARG A 22 -56.54 -49.58 35.94
C ARG A 22 -56.16 -50.86 35.18
N THR A 23 -57.13 -51.45 34.48
CA THR A 23 -56.90 -52.67 33.70
C THR A 23 -56.12 -52.37 32.42
N VAL A 24 -56.36 -51.28 31.74
CA VAL A 24 -55.61 -50.84 30.58
C VAL A 24 -54.17 -50.42 30.93
N LYS A 25 -53.96 -49.78 32.09
CA LYS A 25 -52.61 -49.41 32.55
C LYS A 25 -51.81 -50.66 32.96
N ARG A 26 -52.45 -51.69 33.48
CA ARG A 26 -51.77 -52.95 33.86
C ARG A 26 -51.41 -53.80 32.61
N LYS A 27 -52.25 -53.80 31.59
CA LYS A 27 -51.94 -54.48 30.29
C LYS A 27 -50.84 -53.73 29.51
N ARG A 28 -50.84 -52.39 29.49
CA ARG A 28 -49.75 -51.58 28.83
C ARG A 28 -48.40 -51.73 29.56
N ARG A 29 -48.35 -51.83 30.90
CA ARG A 29 -47.12 -52.08 31.63
C ARG A 29 -46.57 -53.48 31.38
N LYS A 30 -47.38 -54.51 31.26
CA LYS A 30 -46.89 -55.89 30.96
C LYS A 30 -46.38 -56.03 29.55
N THR A 31 -46.96 -55.34 28.57
CA THR A 31 -46.51 -55.37 27.17
C THR A 31 -45.23 -54.51 26.96
N SER A 32 -45.03 -53.42 27.70
CA SER A 32 -43.82 -52.63 27.63
C SER A 32 -42.60 -53.35 28.26
N TYR A 33 -42.83 -54.10 29.35
CA TYR A 33 -41.80 -54.88 29.99
C TYR A 33 -41.38 -56.08 29.14
N ALA A 34 -42.31 -56.76 28.48
CA ALA A 34 -42.04 -57.84 27.54
C ALA A 34 -41.34 -57.39 26.28
N ARG A 35 -41.65 -56.17 25.77
CA ARG A 35 -40.94 -55.56 24.64
C ARG A 35 -39.52 -55.14 25.01
N ARG A 36 -39.34 -54.53 26.19
CA ARG A 36 -37.99 -54.18 26.69
C ARG A 36 -37.08 -55.40 26.92
N ARG A 37 -37.64 -56.51 27.45
CA ARG A 37 -36.86 -57.78 27.59
C ARG A 37 -36.48 -58.40 26.25
N LYS A 38 -37.33 -58.30 25.22
CA LYS A 38 -37.01 -58.76 23.87
C LYS A 38 -35.97 -57.86 23.21
N THR A 39 -36.05 -56.52 23.36
CA THR A 39 -35.05 -55.59 22.83
C THR A 39 -33.70 -55.72 23.55
N VAL A 40 -33.69 -55.90 24.85
CA VAL A 40 -32.46 -56.15 25.63
C VAL A 40 -31.87 -57.52 25.27
N GLY A 41 -32.73 -58.55 25.07
CA GLY A 41 -32.26 -59.86 24.63
C GLY A 41 -31.67 -59.84 23.20
N ILE A 42 -32.27 -59.14 22.28
CA ILE A 42 -31.74 -58.95 20.92
C ILE A 42 -30.46 -58.16 20.93
N ALA A 43 -30.37 -57.09 21.75
CA ALA A 43 -29.14 -56.28 21.90
C ALA A 43 -27.96 -57.12 22.51
N LEU A 44 -28.26 -57.96 23.49
CA LEU A 44 -27.25 -58.88 24.07
C LEU A 44 -26.81 -59.97 23.09
N ILE A 45 -27.72 -60.54 22.30
CA ILE A 45 -27.35 -61.49 21.22
C ILE A 45 -26.55 -60.77 20.12
N ALA A 46 -26.92 -59.57 19.74
CA ALA A 46 -26.14 -58.80 18.78
C ALA A 46 -24.73 -58.46 19.31
N CYS A 47 -24.60 -58.07 20.59
CA CYS A 47 -23.30 -57.89 21.23
C CYS A 47 -22.49 -59.21 21.27
N PHE A 48 -23.13 -60.36 21.61
CA PHE A 48 -22.46 -61.64 21.61
C PHE A 48 -22.03 -62.10 20.22
N LEU A 49 -22.82 -61.86 19.19
CA LEU A 49 -22.47 -62.13 17.80
C LEU A 49 -21.34 -61.20 17.31
N LEU A 50 -21.36 -59.94 17.74
CA LEU A 50 -20.30 -58.98 17.42
C LEU A 50 -18.98 -59.34 18.11
N VAL A 51 -19.04 -59.74 19.39
CA VAL A 51 -17.87 -60.24 20.14
C VAL A 51 -17.38 -61.56 19.54
N GLY A 52 -18.28 -62.45 19.14
CA GLY A 52 -17.93 -63.73 18.45
C GLY A 52 -17.31 -63.48 17.08
N ALA A 53 -17.81 -62.53 16.30
CA ALA A 53 -17.25 -62.18 15.00
C ALA A 53 -15.86 -61.54 15.13
N VAL A 54 -15.66 -60.71 16.15
CA VAL A 54 -14.36 -60.13 16.48
C VAL A 54 -13.37 -61.20 16.95
N ALA A 55 -13.84 -62.11 17.78
CA ALA A 55 -12.99 -63.24 18.24
C ALA A 55 -12.56 -64.20 17.09
N VAL A 56 -13.49 -64.48 16.15
CA VAL A 56 -13.17 -65.26 14.95
C VAL A 56 -12.21 -64.51 14.03
N TYR A 57 -12.34 -63.18 13.94
CA TYR A 57 -11.43 -62.34 13.18
C TYR A 57 -10.00 -62.38 13.74
N TYR A 58 -9.84 -62.33 15.08
CA TYR A 58 -8.53 -62.45 15.73
C TYR A 58 -7.93 -63.87 15.68
N LEU A 59 -8.77 -64.87 15.67
CA LEU A 59 -8.31 -66.26 15.55
C LEU A 59 -8.01 -66.65 14.10
N ALA A 60 -8.45 -65.94 13.12
CA ALA A 60 -8.24 -66.16 11.69
C ALA A 60 -7.10 -65.32 11.09
N GLY A 61 -6.61 -64.31 11.82
CA GLY A 61 -5.42 -63.52 11.43
C GLY A 61 -4.16 -64.29 11.75
N GLY A 62 -3.22 -64.36 10.83
CA GLY A 62 -1.92 -64.97 11.07
C GLY A 62 -1.16 -64.28 12.18
N ASP A 63 -0.42 -64.98 13.01
CA ASP A 63 0.35 -64.41 14.14
C ASP A 63 1.44 -63.40 13.71
N ASP A 64 1.76 -63.31 12.40
CA ASP A 64 2.83 -62.47 11.83
C ASP A 64 2.34 -61.26 11.01
N GLU A 65 1.03 -61.03 10.82
CA GLU A 65 0.48 -59.93 10.03
C GLU A 65 0.09 -58.75 10.91
N ILE A 66 0.28 -57.50 10.41
CA ILE A 66 -0.22 -56.24 11.04
C ILE A 66 -1.75 -56.21 10.98
N ASP A 67 -2.37 -55.72 12.03
CA ASP A 67 -3.84 -55.60 12.10
C ASP A 67 -4.40 -54.75 10.96
N ARG A 68 -5.54 -55.22 10.37
CA ARG A 68 -6.18 -54.47 9.27
C ARG A 68 -6.63 -53.09 9.71
N GLY A 69 -6.47 -52.09 8.81
CA GLY A 69 -6.82 -50.71 9.09
C GLY A 69 -5.71 -49.94 9.82
N VAL A 70 -4.49 -50.50 9.88
CA VAL A 70 -3.31 -49.77 10.35
C VAL A 70 -2.55 -49.25 9.16
N SER A 71 -2.16 -47.95 9.22
CA SER A 71 -1.30 -47.30 8.26
C SER A 71 -0.08 -46.67 8.92
N ILE A 72 1.04 -46.59 8.20
CA ILE A 72 2.23 -45.82 8.59
C ILE A 72 2.36 -44.66 7.64
N GLY A 73 2.22 -43.40 8.16
CA GLY A 73 2.18 -42.26 7.30
C GLY A 73 1.06 -42.35 6.24
N SER A 74 1.44 -42.43 4.95
CA SER A 74 0.54 -42.59 3.80
C SER A 74 0.33 -44.05 3.38
N VAL A 75 1.13 -45.02 3.91
CA VAL A 75 1.13 -46.41 3.49
C VAL A 75 0.19 -47.24 4.34
N GLU A 76 -0.79 -47.92 3.69
CA GLU A 76 -1.65 -48.93 4.34
C GLU A 76 -0.87 -50.21 4.52
N VAL A 77 -0.56 -50.55 5.76
CA VAL A 77 0.23 -51.75 6.11
C VAL A 77 -0.58 -52.89 6.73
N GLY A 78 -1.88 -52.67 6.94
CA GLY A 78 -2.78 -53.67 7.51
C GLY A 78 -2.92 -54.91 6.65
N GLY A 79 -2.66 -56.09 7.23
CA GLY A 79 -2.65 -57.38 6.55
C GLY A 79 -1.31 -57.76 5.92
N MET A 80 -0.27 -56.92 6.06
CA MET A 80 1.10 -57.23 5.63
C MET A 80 1.90 -57.92 6.75
N SER A 81 2.84 -58.76 6.38
CA SER A 81 3.90 -59.18 7.27
C SER A 81 4.83 -58.01 7.59
N ARG A 82 5.62 -58.11 8.66
CA ARG A 82 6.56 -57.02 9.04
C ARG A 82 7.58 -56.73 7.93
N ASP A 83 8.06 -57.73 7.21
CA ASP A 83 9.04 -57.57 6.15
C ASP A 83 8.41 -56.89 4.91
N GLU A 84 7.18 -57.28 4.54
CA GLU A 84 6.43 -56.62 3.46
C GLU A 84 6.13 -55.17 3.81
N ALA A 85 5.65 -54.90 5.03
CA ALA A 85 5.38 -53.54 5.51
C ALA A 85 6.64 -52.66 5.51
N ARG A 86 7.79 -53.21 5.98
CA ARG A 86 9.07 -52.51 5.99
C ARG A 86 9.50 -52.09 4.58
N ASN A 87 9.43 -53.01 3.63
CA ASN A 87 9.79 -52.72 2.25
C ASN A 87 8.84 -51.67 1.64
N ALA A 88 7.52 -51.85 1.84
CA ALA A 88 6.55 -50.90 1.31
C ALA A 88 6.73 -49.47 1.88
N VAL A 89 6.99 -49.37 3.19
CA VAL A 89 7.26 -48.06 3.85
C VAL A 89 8.58 -47.45 3.38
N GLN A 90 9.64 -48.28 3.25
CA GLN A 90 10.95 -47.80 2.79
C GLN A 90 10.90 -47.34 1.33
N ASP A 91 10.21 -48.06 0.45
CA ASP A 91 10.09 -47.71 -0.96
C ASP A 91 9.28 -46.42 -1.13
N ASP A 92 8.14 -46.28 -0.44
CA ASP A 92 7.30 -45.10 -0.50
C ASP A 92 7.99 -43.87 0.11
N ALA A 93 8.68 -44.03 1.24
CA ALA A 93 9.48 -43.00 1.87
C ALA A 93 10.62 -42.54 0.95
N SER A 94 11.33 -43.47 0.32
CA SER A 94 12.41 -43.12 -0.61
C SER A 94 11.92 -42.35 -1.80
N ALA A 95 10.79 -42.74 -2.40
CA ALA A 95 10.16 -42.00 -3.52
C ALA A 95 9.64 -40.64 -3.10
N THR A 96 8.99 -40.55 -1.93
CA THR A 96 8.41 -39.30 -1.42
C THR A 96 9.48 -38.29 -1.05
N PHE A 97 10.58 -38.72 -0.46
CA PHE A 97 11.65 -37.87 0.04
C PHE A 97 12.79 -37.63 -0.96
N GLU A 98 12.75 -38.25 -2.15
CA GLU A 98 13.67 -37.91 -3.24
C GLU A 98 13.64 -36.42 -3.54
N LYS A 99 12.44 -35.80 -3.50
CA LYS A 99 12.24 -34.40 -3.72
C LYS A 99 11.19 -33.84 -2.77
N ILE A 100 11.59 -32.97 -1.87
CA ILE A 100 10.72 -32.26 -0.95
C ILE A 100 10.46 -30.86 -1.46
N SER A 101 9.19 -30.47 -1.54
CA SER A 101 8.73 -29.16 -2.01
C SER A 101 8.31 -28.31 -0.84
N PHE A 102 8.95 -27.14 -0.68
CA PHE A 102 8.60 -26.13 0.31
C PHE A 102 7.75 -25.04 -0.34
N GLY A 103 6.65 -24.66 0.32
CA GLY A 103 5.77 -23.59 -0.14
C GLY A 103 4.83 -23.99 -1.28
N THR A 104 4.54 -23.07 -2.16
CA THR A 104 3.66 -23.27 -3.32
C THR A 104 4.45 -23.36 -4.62
N PRO A 105 3.88 -23.88 -5.73
CA PRO A 105 4.58 -23.94 -7.02
C PRO A 105 5.02 -22.56 -7.57
N LYS A 106 4.41 -21.49 -7.11
CA LYS A 106 4.75 -20.11 -7.53
C LYS A 106 5.72 -19.41 -6.57
N GLU A 107 5.66 -19.79 -5.29
CA GLU A 107 6.40 -19.16 -4.20
C GLU A 107 6.94 -20.24 -3.29
N GLY A 108 7.90 -20.97 -3.77
CA GLY A 108 8.52 -22.06 -3.05
C GLY A 108 9.71 -22.61 -3.81
N PHE A 109 10.36 -23.58 -3.20
CA PHE A 109 11.54 -24.26 -3.72
C PHE A 109 11.45 -25.76 -3.47
N SER A 110 12.34 -26.52 -4.07
CA SER A 110 12.42 -27.96 -3.84
C SER A 110 13.86 -28.38 -3.56
N VAL A 111 14.01 -29.28 -2.62
CA VAL A 111 15.30 -29.81 -2.14
C VAL A 111 15.26 -31.33 -2.12
N SER A 112 16.39 -31.99 -2.32
CA SER A 112 16.47 -33.43 -2.13
C SER A 112 16.46 -33.79 -0.64
N GLY A 113 15.93 -34.99 -0.31
CA GLY A 113 16.00 -35.47 1.05
C GLY A 113 17.43 -35.70 1.55
N ASP A 114 18.34 -36.00 0.64
CA ASP A 114 19.76 -36.15 0.95
C ASP A 114 20.39 -34.84 1.41
N ASP A 115 20.03 -33.69 0.78
CA ASP A 115 20.52 -32.41 1.20
C ASP A 115 20.04 -31.99 2.59
N LEU A 116 18.84 -32.45 2.96
CA LEU A 116 18.28 -32.26 4.30
C LEU A 116 18.81 -33.30 5.32
N GLY A 117 19.56 -34.31 4.85
CA GLY A 117 20.07 -35.40 5.69
C GLY A 117 18.96 -36.27 6.28
N ILE A 118 17.88 -36.51 5.50
CA ILE A 118 16.73 -37.32 5.98
C ILE A 118 17.14 -38.76 6.20
N LYS A 119 16.71 -39.28 7.35
CA LYS A 119 16.88 -40.68 7.75
C LYS A 119 15.51 -41.23 8.13
N VAL A 120 15.21 -42.44 7.62
CA VAL A 120 13.95 -43.13 7.87
C VAL A 120 14.24 -44.42 8.62
N ASP A 121 13.61 -44.65 9.77
CA ASP A 121 13.58 -45.92 10.47
C ASP A 121 12.23 -46.62 10.23
N ALA A 122 12.10 -47.24 9.07
CA ALA A 122 10.93 -48.04 8.73
C ALA A 122 10.74 -49.24 9.68
N ALA A 123 11.82 -49.77 10.27
CA ALA A 123 11.73 -50.92 11.19
C ALA A 123 11.03 -50.50 12.49
N SER A 124 11.41 -49.39 13.09
CA SER A 124 10.78 -48.83 14.29
C SER A 124 9.29 -48.60 14.08
N ALA A 125 8.92 -47.90 12.99
CA ALA A 125 7.52 -47.61 12.66
C ALA A 125 6.67 -48.88 12.42
N VAL A 126 7.25 -49.90 11.77
CA VAL A 126 6.58 -51.20 11.55
C VAL A 126 6.43 -51.99 12.88
N ASP A 127 7.40 -51.94 13.77
CA ASP A 127 7.28 -52.56 15.08
C ASP A 127 6.20 -51.88 15.94
N GLU A 128 6.07 -50.59 15.83
CA GLU A 128 4.98 -49.83 16.46
C GLU A 128 3.63 -50.23 15.86
N ALA A 129 3.50 -50.24 14.53
CA ALA A 129 2.28 -50.65 13.82
C ALA A 129 1.87 -52.09 14.16
N TYR A 130 2.82 -53.01 14.23
CA TYR A 130 2.57 -54.39 14.63
C TYR A 130 2.10 -54.51 16.09
N SER A 131 2.49 -53.60 16.94
CA SER A 131 2.10 -53.56 18.35
C SER A 131 0.67 -53.06 18.58
N VAL A 132 0.05 -52.39 17.57
CA VAL A 132 -1.34 -51.95 17.62
C VAL A 132 -2.24 -53.18 17.80
N GLY A 133 -3.15 -53.11 18.78
CA GLY A 133 -4.04 -54.24 19.09
C GLY A 133 -3.39 -55.41 19.85
N ARG A 134 -2.07 -55.40 20.06
CA ARG A 134 -1.34 -56.49 20.77
C ARG A 134 -0.80 -56.07 22.12
N ARG A 135 -0.82 -54.80 22.49
CA ARG A 135 -0.41 -54.24 23.80
C ARG A 135 -1.61 -54.08 24.73
N GLY A 136 -1.47 -54.54 26.00
CA GLY A 136 -2.47 -54.28 27.03
C GLY A 136 -3.36 -55.46 27.39
N ASN A 137 -4.50 -55.19 28.07
CA ASN A 137 -5.45 -56.25 28.48
C ASN A 137 -6.53 -56.47 27.40
N MET A 138 -7.31 -57.56 27.54
CA MET A 138 -8.31 -57.97 26.55
C MET A 138 -9.34 -56.87 26.17
N PHE A 139 -9.59 -55.86 27.06
CA PHE A 139 -10.48 -54.75 26.77
C PHE A 139 -9.80 -53.68 25.92
N GLU A 140 -8.52 -53.46 26.11
CA GLU A 140 -7.72 -52.55 25.27
C GLU A 140 -7.57 -53.16 23.87
N HIS A 141 -7.28 -54.45 23.75
CA HIS A 141 -7.28 -55.19 22.47
C HIS A 141 -8.62 -55.00 21.71
N LEU A 142 -9.78 -55.16 22.41
CA LEU A 142 -11.08 -55.01 21.79
C LEU A 142 -11.38 -53.56 21.38
N SER A 143 -10.90 -52.58 22.14
CA SER A 143 -11.01 -51.17 21.84
C SER A 143 -10.18 -50.78 20.63
N ASP A 144 -8.95 -51.24 20.56
CA ASP A 144 -8.03 -50.93 19.46
C ASP A 144 -8.45 -51.62 18.15
N ALA A 145 -8.90 -52.87 18.22
CA ALA A 145 -9.48 -53.57 17.09
C ALA A 145 -10.73 -52.85 16.53
N SER A 146 -11.60 -52.38 17.42
CA SER A 146 -12.79 -51.63 16.98
C SER A 146 -12.42 -50.27 16.39
N ARG A 147 -11.41 -49.60 16.87
CA ARG A 147 -10.87 -48.38 16.29
C ARG A 147 -10.23 -48.62 14.93
N SER A 148 -9.36 -49.61 14.80
CA SER A 148 -8.73 -49.97 13.52
C SER A 148 -9.77 -50.31 12.46
N TYR A 149 -10.82 -51.06 12.83
CA TYR A 149 -11.88 -51.47 11.89
C TYR A 149 -12.85 -50.33 11.49
N LEU A 150 -13.14 -49.40 12.40
CA LEU A 150 -14.13 -48.36 12.18
C LEU A 150 -13.54 -46.98 11.72
N GLY A 151 -12.27 -46.76 11.99
CA GLY A 151 -11.67 -45.44 11.72
C GLY A 151 -10.22 -45.46 11.25
N GLY A 152 -9.58 -46.63 11.24
CA GLY A 152 -8.14 -46.77 10.99
C GLY A 152 -7.29 -46.26 12.17
N VAL A 153 -6.09 -46.83 12.28
CA VAL A 153 -5.04 -46.36 13.20
C VAL A 153 -3.85 -45.95 12.38
N ARG A 154 -3.47 -44.69 12.51
CA ARG A 154 -2.29 -44.16 11.84
C ARG A 154 -1.12 -44.15 12.82
N VAL A 155 -0.01 -44.75 12.41
CA VAL A 155 1.28 -44.69 13.09
C VAL A 155 2.13 -43.65 12.35
N ASP A 156 2.81 -42.78 13.09
CA ASP A 156 3.72 -41.81 12.51
C ASP A 156 4.98 -42.55 11.99
N LEU A 157 5.51 -42.06 10.87
CA LEU A 157 6.80 -42.57 10.40
C LEU A 157 7.91 -42.08 11.34
N ASP A 158 8.77 -43.00 11.78
CA ASP A 158 9.99 -42.62 12.48
C ASP A 158 11.02 -42.15 11.46
N ALA A 159 11.00 -40.83 11.21
CA ALA A 159 11.87 -40.14 10.27
C ALA A 159 12.43 -38.89 10.91
N GLY A 160 13.73 -38.69 10.76
CA GLY A 160 14.44 -37.49 11.21
C GLY A 160 15.20 -36.83 10.08
N TYR A 161 15.72 -35.65 10.34
CA TYR A 161 16.59 -34.91 9.43
C TYR A 161 17.82 -34.40 10.18
N ASP A 162 18.86 -33.98 9.42
CA ASP A 162 20.02 -33.32 10.00
C ASP A 162 19.70 -31.83 10.16
N ASN A 163 19.63 -31.35 11.39
CA ASN A 163 19.21 -29.99 11.71
C ASN A 163 20.14 -28.94 11.09
N ASP A 164 21.45 -29.19 11.12
CA ASP A 164 22.43 -28.20 10.61
C ASP A 164 22.34 -28.09 9.08
N ARG A 165 22.18 -29.22 8.38
CA ARG A 165 21.97 -29.26 6.93
C ARG A 165 20.66 -28.58 6.54
N ALA A 166 19.57 -28.96 7.20
CA ALA A 166 18.25 -28.39 6.91
C ALA A 166 18.21 -26.88 7.18
N MET A 167 18.85 -26.42 8.27
CA MET A 167 18.96 -24.98 8.55
C MET A 167 19.78 -24.27 7.49
N SER A 168 20.93 -24.81 7.07
CA SER A 168 21.75 -24.20 6.02
C SER A 168 21.01 -24.08 4.69
N VAL A 169 20.20 -25.11 4.34
CA VAL A 169 19.35 -25.05 3.13
C VAL A 169 18.29 -23.96 3.26
N LEU A 170 17.63 -23.84 4.41
CA LEU A 170 16.61 -22.79 4.62
C LEU A 170 17.23 -21.39 4.64
N GLU A 171 18.44 -21.21 5.17
CA GLU A 171 19.18 -19.94 5.14
C GLU A 171 19.47 -19.52 3.70
N GLU A 172 19.97 -20.41 2.86
CA GLU A 172 20.23 -20.15 1.45
C GLU A 172 18.95 -19.79 0.69
N GLN A 173 17.88 -20.52 0.92
CA GLN A 173 16.60 -20.29 0.26
C GLN A 173 15.84 -19.08 0.83
N ALA A 174 16.14 -18.68 2.07
CA ALA A 174 15.53 -17.50 2.67
C ALA A 174 15.88 -16.21 1.92
N ASP A 175 17.07 -16.09 1.36
CA ASP A 175 17.48 -14.90 0.58
C ASP A 175 16.60 -14.68 -0.65
N GLU A 176 16.13 -15.75 -1.30
CA GLU A 176 15.22 -15.67 -2.45
C GLU A 176 13.75 -15.50 -2.00
N PHE A 177 13.37 -16.15 -0.91
CA PHE A 177 12.00 -16.08 -0.37
C PHE A 177 11.70 -14.72 0.26
N ASN A 178 12.66 -14.16 1.01
CA ASN A 178 12.50 -12.92 1.74
C ASN A 178 12.37 -11.73 0.78
N LYS A 179 11.47 -10.83 1.10
CA LYS A 179 11.29 -9.55 0.36
C LYS A 179 11.44 -8.39 1.33
N ARG A 180 12.17 -7.38 0.90
CA ARG A 180 12.21 -6.10 1.62
C ARG A 180 10.86 -5.41 1.53
N PRO A 181 10.46 -4.65 2.55
CA PRO A 181 9.30 -3.78 2.43
C PRO A 181 9.55 -2.73 1.34
N GLN A 182 8.50 -2.31 0.70
CA GLN A 182 8.51 -1.22 -0.27
C GLN A 182 7.78 -0.03 0.33
N ASP A 183 8.47 1.10 0.41
CA ASP A 183 7.87 2.36 0.84
C ASP A 183 6.90 2.88 -0.22
N ALA A 184 5.84 3.54 0.24
CA ALA A 184 4.99 4.29 -0.66
C ALA A 184 5.73 5.51 -1.20
N SER A 185 5.44 5.87 -2.44
CA SER A 185 5.95 7.06 -3.10
C SER A 185 4.88 7.66 -4.00
N PHE A 186 5.12 8.85 -4.56
CA PHE A 186 4.34 9.35 -5.67
C PHE A 186 5.23 9.83 -6.80
N SER A 187 4.74 9.73 -8.01
CA SER A 187 5.37 10.23 -9.21
C SER A 187 4.42 11.15 -9.98
N VAL A 188 4.99 11.94 -10.88
CA VAL A 188 4.23 12.85 -11.72
C VAL A 188 4.45 12.46 -13.18
N THR A 189 3.38 12.10 -13.87
CA THR A 189 3.44 11.73 -15.29
C THR A 189 3.69 12.97 -16.16
N ASP A 190 4.10 12.78 -17.42
CA ASP A 190 4.28 13.87 -18.38
C ASP A 190 3.01 14.73 -18.57
N SER A 191 1.83 14.13 -18.41
CA SER A 191 0.55 14.86 -18.43
C SER A 191 0.27 15.64 -17.15
N GLY A 192 1.10 15.47 -16.10
CA GLY A 192 0.95 16.11 -14.80
C GLY A 192 -0.01 15.42 -13.85
N LYS A 193 -0.39 14.17 -14.15
CA LYS A 193 -1.15 13.34 -13.22
C LYS A 193 -0.23 12.86 -12.11
N VAL A 194 -0.65 13.02 -10.87
CA VAL A 194 0.03 12.47 -9.69
C VAL A 194 -0.43 11.03 -9.49
N GLU A 195 0.48 10.08 -9.58
CA GLU A 195 0.25 8.66 -9.36
C GLU A 195 0.95 8.24 -8.07
N VAL A 196 0.29 7.41 -7.26
CA VAL A 196 0.83 6.89 -6.00
C VAL A 196 1.23 5.44 -6.20
N GLU A 197 2.46 5.12 -5.83
CA GLU A 197 2.93 3.76 -5.66
C GLU A 197 2.67 3.35 -4.21
N GLU A 198 1.88 2.29 -4.04
CA GLU A 198 1.46 1.86 -2.72
C GLU A 198 2.58 1.16 -1.97
N ALA A 199 2.61 1.36 -0.66
CA ALA A 199 3.51 0.64 0.23
C ALA A 199 3.17 -0.85 0.25
N ALA A 200 4.18 -1.70 0.31
CA ALA A 200 4.02 -3.13 0.51
C ALA A 200 4.86 -3.61 1.69
N ASN A 201 4.28 -4.48 2.51
CA ASN A 201 5.04 -5.15 3.55
C ASN A 201 6.08 -6.07 2.91
N GLY A 202 7.20 -6.22 3.58
CA GLY A 202 8.16 -7.25 3.26
C GLY A 202 7.64 -8.66 3.63
N ARG A 203 8.47 -9.65 3.40
CA ARG A 203 8.21 -11.06 3.75
C ARG A 203 9.49 -11.66 4.31
N VAL A 204 9.37 -12.46 5.36
CA VAL A 204 10.50 -13.15 6.01
C VAL A 204 10.08 -14.57 6.32
N MET A 205 10.94 -15.53 6.00
CA MET A 205 10.76 -16.94 6.39
C MET A 205 11.04 -17.11 7.89
N ASP A 206 10.13 -17.76 8.58
CA ASP A 206 10.36 -18.29 9.93
C ASP A 206 10.98 -19.68 9.79
N GLN A 207 12.30 -19.75 9.82
CA GLN A 207 13.06 -20.97 9.57
C GLN A 207 12.78 -22.04 10.64
N GLU A 208 12.67 -21.66 11.92
CA GLU A 208 12.39 -22.59 13.02
C GLU A 208 11.01 -23.24 12.85
N LYS A 209 9.98 -22.45 12.55
CA LYS A 209 8.64 -23.00 12.30
C LYS A 209 8.58 -23.78 10.98
N THR A 210 9.35 -23.41 9.99
CA THR A 210 9.45 -24.17 8.72
C THR A 210 10.08 -25.54 8.97
N LEU A 211 11.11 -25.63 9.82
CA LEU A 211 11.67 -26.92 10.26
C LEU A 211 10.66 -27.74 11.07
N ALA A 212 9.87 -27.13 11.94
CA ALA A 212 8.81 -27.86 12.64
C ALA A 212 7.74 -28.38 11.65
N ASN A 213 7.44 -27.67 10.58
CA ASN A 213 6.57 -28.14 9.50
C ASN A 213 7.21 -29.31 8.73
N LEU A 214 8.53 -29.27 8.50
CA LEU A 214 9.28 -30.40 7.91
C LEU A 214 9.16 -31.65 8.78
N GLU A 215 9.38 -31.53 10.07
CA GLU A 215 9.21 -32.69 11.00
C GLU A 215 7.80 -33.29 10.91
N GLY A 216 6.77 -32.43 10.90
CA GLY A 216 5.39 -32.90 10.72
C GLY A 216 5.13 -33.53 9.36
N ALA A 217 5.73 -33.02 8.28
CA ALA A 217 5.64 -33.62 6.95
C ALA A 217 6.31 -34.99 6.88
N LEU A 218 7.49 -35.14 7.47
CA LEU A 218 8.21 -36.42 7.51
C LEU A 218 7.41 -37.48 8.23
N LYS A 219 6.85 -37.18 9.41
CA LYS A 219 5.99 -38.11 10.20
C LYS A 219 4.78 -38.61 9.41
N ASN A 220 4.23 -37.74 8.56
CA ASN A 220 3.06 -38.05 7.72
C ASN A 220 3.42 -38.61 6.34
N MET A 221 4.68 -38.82 6.03
CA MET A 221 5.19 -39.22 4.71
C MET A 221 4.70 -38.24 3.61
N SER A 222 4.87 -36.95 3.83
CA SER A 222 4.51 -35.92 2.88
C SER A 222 5.75 -35.30 2.26
N GLY A 223 5.84 -35.27 0.94
CA GLY A 223 6.87 -34.55 0.20
C GLY A 223 6.60 -33.03 0.08
N HIS A 224 5.60 -32.52 0.82
CA HIS A 224 5.22 -31.10 0.79
C HIS A 224 5.29 -30.49 2.19
N VAL A 225 6.02 -29.38 2.31
CA VAL A 225 6.25 -28.64 3.53
C VAL A 225 5.74 -27.20 3.36
N ALA A 226 4.89 -26.74 4.26
CA ALA A 226 4.47 -25.33 4.27
C ALA A 226 5.62 -24.45 4.79
N ILE A 227 5.98 -23.39 4.04
CA ILE A 227 6.87 -22.36 4.55
C ILE A 227 6.10 -21.53 5.57
N ALA A 228 6.66 -21.39 6.76
CA ALA A 228 6.12 -20.50 7.77
C ALA A 228 6.65 -19.07 7.57
N GLU A 229 5.76 -18.11 7.61
CA GLU A 229 6.14 -16.69 7.55
C GLU A 229 6.34 -16.13 8.96
N GLY A 230 7.42 -15.40 9.13
CA GLY A 230 7.71 -14.64 10.34
C GLY A 230 6.97 -13.29 10.36
N SER A 231 7.36 -12.43 11.29
CA SER A 231 6.82 -11.08 11.35
C SER A 231 7.26 -10.28 10.12
N ALA A 232 6.31 -9.95 9.25
CA ALA A 232 6.58 -9.20 8.03
C ALA A 232 7.17 -7.81 8.36
N PRO A 233 8.36 -7.44 7.82
CA PRO A 233 8.90 -6.10 7.99
C PRO A 233 7.96 -5.09 7.30
N LYS A 234 7.73 -3.97 7.97
CA LYS A 234 6.83 -2.92 7.49
C LYS A 234 7.61 -1.86 6.73
N PRO A 235 6.99 -1.19 5.75
CA PRO A 235 7.58 -0.02 5.10
C PRO A 235 7.76 1.12 6.11
N GLU A 236 8.76 1.97 5.89
CA GLU A 236 9.01 3.18 6.68
C GLU A 236 7.98 4.25 6.33
N VAL A 237 7.62 4.38 5.03
CA VAL A 237 6.63 5.33 4.54
C VAL A 237 5.37 4.57 4.10
N SER A 238 4.27 4.82 4.77
CA SER A 238 2.98 4.19 4.47
C SER A 238 2.25 4.87 3.30
N THR A 239 1.38 4.11 2.60
CA THR A 239 0.48 4.68 1.58
C THR A 239 -0.40 5.80 2.13
N ALA A 240 -0.89 5.66 3.37
CA ALA A 240 -1.71 6.68 4.01
C ALA A 240 -0.94 7.98 4.24
N GLU A 241 0.33 7.89 4.59
CA GLU A 241 1.22 9.03 4.77
C GLU A 241 1.43 9.77 3.44
N VAL A 242 1.81 9.06 2.36
CA VAL A 242 1.93 9.66 1.02
C VAL A 242 0.63 10.31 0.57
N GLN A 243 -0.52 9.66 0.80
CA GLN A 243 -1.83 10.22 0.48
C GLN A 243 -2.13 11.51 1.27
N SER A 244 -1.55 11.68 2.45
CA SER A 244 -1.77 12.87 3.28
C SER A 244 -1.08 14.11 2.73
N TYR A 245 0.09 14.00 2.12
CA TYR A 245 0.91 15.13 1.67
C TYR A 245 1.07 15.27 0.14
N ARG A 246 0.66 14.27 -0.67
CA ARG A 246 0.77 14.38 -2.13
C ARG A 246 -0.11 15.49 -2.69
N PRO A 247 0.29 16.13 -3.80
CA PRO A 247 -0.58 17.08 -4.51
C PRO A 247 -1.89 16.44 -4.99
N LYS A 248 -3.01 17.15 -4.81
CA LYS A 248 -4.36 16.65 -5.15
C LYS A 248 -5.08 17.46 -6.22
N GLU A 249 -4.83 18.77 -6.25
CA GLU A 249 -5.54 19.69 -7.14
C GLU A 249 -4.66 20.85 -7.56
N VAL A 250 -5.12 21.62 -8.54
CA VAL A 250 -4.49 22.89 -8.93
C VAL A 250 -4.88 23.96 -7.90
N ILE A 251 -3.88 24.46 -7.17
CA ILE A 251 -4.05 25.49 -6.13
C ILE A 251 -3.74 26.90 -6.66
N GLY A 252 -3.11 27.02 -7.83
CA GLY A 252 -2.85 28.28 -8.50
C GLY A 252 -2.53 28.08 -9.96
N GLU A 253 -3.04 28.96 -10.81
CA GLU A 253 -2.78 28.89 -12.25
C GLU A 253 -2.75 30.27 -12.89
N TYR A 254 -2.03 30.37 -13.98
CA TYR A 254 -2.00 31.57 -14.82
C TYR A 254 -1.61 31.19 -16.26
N GLN A 255 -2.02 32.02 -17.22
CA GLN A 255 -1.65 31.84 -18.62
C GLN A 255 -1.35 33.19 -19.30
N THR A 256 -0.44 33.16 -20.26
CA THR A 256 -0.13 34.27 -21.15
C THR A 256 -0.10 33.80 -22.59
N ASP A 257 -0.50 34.65 -23.53
CA ASP A 257 -0.37 34.36 -24.95
C ASP A 257 0.93 34.97 -25.53
N PHE A 258 1.44 34.33 -26.59
CA PHE A 258 2.57 34.81 -27.36
C PHE A 258 2.25 34.88 -28.86
N LEU A 259 0.96 34.96 -29.21
CA LEU A 259 0.48 35.00 -30.59
C LEU A 259 0.89 36.29 -31.31
N TRP A 260 1.22 37.34 -30.55
CA TRP A 260 1.74 38.58 -31.03
C TRP A 260 3.16 38.52 -31.62
N ASP A 261 3.92 37.43 -31.31
CA ASP A 261 5.27 37.21 -31.80
C ASP A 261 5.40 35.87 -32.53
N SER A 262 5.57 35.91 -33.84
CA SER A 262 5.71 34.72 -34.70
C SER A 262 7.13 34.15 -34.72
N ASN A 263 8.11 34.75 -34.02
CA ASN A 263 9.51 34.34 -34.06
C ASN A 263 9.69 32.88 -33.58
N PRO A 264 10.18 31.97 -34.44
CA PRO A 264 10.30 30.56 -34.11
C PRO A 264 11.34 30.29 -33.01
N ASN A 265 12.41 31.09 -32.92
CA ASN A 265 13.43 30.96 -31.90
C ASN A 265 12.86 31.32 -30.52
N ARG A 266 12.03 32.37 -30.43
CA ARG A 266 11.35 32.70 -29.20
C ARG A 266 10.43 31.58 -28.73
N LYS A 267 9.64 31.00 -29.63
CA LYS A 267 8.78 29.84 -29.32
C LYS A 267 9.60 28.66 -28.85
N TYR A 268 10.73 28.39 -29.51
CA TYR A 268 11.67 27.33 -29.10
C TYR A 268 12.18 27.56 -27.68
N ASN A 269 12.69 28.76 -27.37
CA ASN A 269 13.23 29.11 -26.06
C ASN A 269 12.17 28.94 -24.96
N MET A 270 10.96 29.43 -25.19
CA MET A 270 9.85 29.34 -24.24
C MET A 270 9.46 27.87 -23.99
N LYS A 271 9.33 27.05 -25.04
CA LYS A 271 9.07 25.60 -24.90
C LYS A 271 10.16 24.89 -24.13
N LEU A 272 11.41 25.23 -24.41
CA LEU A 272 12.58 24.64 -23.75
C LEU A 272 12.61 24.97 -22.26
N ALA A 273 12.45 26.25 -21.91
CA ALA A 273 12.42 26.70 -20.52
C ALA A 273 11.22 26.14 -19.77
N ALA A 274 10.02 26.20 -20.34
CA ALA A 274 8.81 25.63 -19.74
C ALA A 274 8.98 24.11 -19.49
N LYS A 275 9.52 23.37 -20.45
CA LYS A 275 9.78 21.95 -20.28
C LYS A 275 10.74 21.64 -19.13
N SER A 276 11.77 22.49 -18.91
CA SER A 276 12.76 22.23 -17.85
C SER A 276 12.21 22.47 -16.45
N VAL A 277 11.20 23.34 -16.29
CA VAL A 277 10.53 23.59 -15.00
C VAL A 277 9.30 22.72 -14.78
N ASN A 278 8.78 22.11 -15.86
CA ASN A 278 7.57 21.29 -15.81
C ASN A 278 7.78 20.03 -14.96
N ASN A 279 6.78 19.71 -14.13
CA ASN A 279 6.76 18.59 -13.21
C ASN A 279 7.85 18.63 -12.10
N THR A 280 8.38 19.83 -11.79
CA THR A 280 9.27 19.98 -10.62
C THR A 280 8.46 19.81 -9.34
N VAL A 281 8.89 18.86 -8.51
CA VAL A 281 8.32 18.59 -7.19
C VAL A 281 9.11 19.38 -6.16
N LEU A 282 8.43 20.05 -5.24
CA LEU A 282 9.03 20.78 -4.13
C LEU A 282 8.48 20.27 -2.80
N GLU A 283 9.37 19.96 -1.88
CA GLU A 283 9.03 19.64 -0.50
C GLU A 283 8.58 20.89 0.27
N PRO A 284 7.87 20.74 1.41
CA PRO A 284 7.61 21.85 2.32
C PRO A 284 8.90 22.58 2.71
N GLY A 285 8.90 23.92 2.57
CA GLY A 285 10.06 24.78 2.84
C GLY A 285 11.10 24.85 1.72
N GLU A 286 10.99 24.06 0.66
CA GLU A 286 11.92 24.11 -0.47
C GLU A 286 11.67 25.34 -1.34
N VAL A 287 12.77 25.95 -1.82
CA VAL A 287 12.76 27.16 -2.66
C VAL A 287 12.99 26.78 -4.12
N PHE A 288 12.03 27.09 -4.96
CA PHE A 288 12.17 27.06 -6.41
C PHE A 288 12.99 28.25 -6.90
N SER A 289 13.92 28.00 -7.84
CA SER A 289 14.70 29.03 -8.54
C SER A 289 14.59 28.80 -10.05
N PHE A 290 14.05 29.76 -10.77
CA PHE A 290 13.92 29.68 -12.22
C PHE A 290 15.30 29.57 -12.89
N ASN A 291 16.26 30.38 -12.46
CA ASN A 291 17.61 30.36 -13.02
C ASN A 291 18.33 29.04 -12.77
N LYS A 292 18.13 28.40 -11.62
CA LYS A 292 18.71 27.08 -11.31
C LYS A 292 18.25 26.04 -12.33
N MET A 293 16.98 26.08 -12.71
CA MET A 293 16.37 25.12 -13.65
C MET A 293 16.71 25.39 -15.12
N THR A 294 17.00 26.65 -15.49
CA THR A 294 17.01 27.05 -16.89
C THR A 294 18.35 27.55 -17.40
N ARG A 295 19.32 27.88 -16.51
CA ARG A 295 20.62 28.46 -16.89
C ARG A 295 21.45 27.59 -17.82
N SER A 296 21.41 26.26 -17.67
CA SER A 296 22.26 25.33 -18.44
C SER A 296 21.72 24.98 -19.81
N LEU A 297 20.56 25.57 -20.22
CA LEU A 297 19.90 25.23 -21.47
C LEU A 297 20.48 26.04 -22.63
N GLU A 298 20.49 25.43 -23.81
CA GLU A 298 20.97 26.07 -25.03
C GLU A 298 19.85 26.85 -25.72
N TYR A 299 19.87 28.17 -25.59
CA TYR A 299 18.88 29.06 -26.16
C TYR A 299 19.32 29.60 -27.52
N LYS A 300 18.33 29.94 -28.33
CA LYS A 300 18.51 30.62 -29.61
C LYS A 300 18.35 32.10 -29.46
N GLU A 301 18.99 32.88 -30.32
CA GLU A 301 18.80 34.32 -30.42
C GLU A 301 17.37 34.66 -30.77
N ALA A 302 16.76 35.54 -29.99
CA ALA A 302 15.42 36.06 -30.21
C ALA A 302 15.29 37.45 -29.61
N LYS A 303 14.19 38.18 -29.93
CA LYS A 303 13.89 39.46 -29.33
C LYS A 303 13.82 39.36 -27.81
N THR A 304 14.53 40.23 -27.14
CA THR A 304 14.58 40.37 -25.68
C THR A 304 14.47 41.85 -25.31
N PHE A 305 14.04 42.10 -24.07
CA PHE A 305 14.09 43.42 -23.46
C PHE A 305 15.36 43.49 -22.59
N SER A 306 16.44 44.01 -23.11
CA SER A 306 17.69 44.19 -22.40
C SER A 306 18.15 45.66 -22.49
N ASN A 307 18.85 46.13 -21.45
CA ASN A 307 19.36 47.49 -21.37
C ASN A 307 18.30 48.59 -21.67
N GLY A 308 17.03 48.27 -21.29
CA GLY A 308 15.90 49.17 -21.46
C GLY A 308 15.38 49.35 -22.88
N GLY A 309 15.83 48.53 -23.84
CA GLY A 309 15.34 48.50 -25.22
C GLY A 309 15.03 47.10 -25.70
N VAL A 310 14.50 47.04 -26.92
CA VAL A 310 14.32 45.74 -27.62
C VAL A 310 15.61 45.42 -28.35
N GLY A 311 16.26 44.36 -27.97
CA GLY A 311 17.47 43.82 -28.60
C GLY A 311 17.27 42.40 -29.11
N ILE A 312 18.33 41.81 -29.58
CA ILE A 312 18.41 40.39 -29.93
C ILE A 312 19.49 39.77 -29.02
N ALA A 313 19.11 38.73 -28.27
CA ALA A 313 20.03 38.00 -27.44
C ALA A 313 19.55 36.54 -27.26
N ASN A 314 20.44 35.68 -26.80
CA ASN A 314 20.08 34.30 -26.43
C ASN A 314 19.07 34.32 -25.29
N GLY A 315 18.04 33.46 -25.39
CA GLY A 315 17.03 33.32 -24.35
C GLY A 315 15.85 34.33 -24.42
N GLY A 316 15.68 35.05 -25.54
CA GLY A 316 14.48 35.87 -25.73
C GLY A 316 13.21 35.02 -25.56
N GLY A 317 12.33 35.44 -24.62
CA GLY A 317 11.11 34.73 -24.23
C GLY A 317 11.11 34.20 -22.78
N LEU A 318 12.27 34.03 -22.13
CA LEU A 318 12.37 33.51 -20.77
C LEU A 318 11.61 34.32 -19.72
N CYS A 319 11.64 35.64 -19.83
CA CYS A 319 10.90 36.50 -18.92
C CYS A 319 9.37 36.33 -19.01
N GLN A 320 8.85 35.86 -20.16
CA GLN A 320 7.43 35.52 -20.24
C GLN A 320 7.18 34.20 -19.48
N VAL A 321 8.05 33.21 -19.58
CA VAL A 321 7.95 31.95 -18.83
C VAL A 321 8.01 32.26 -17.34
N SER A 322 9.03 32.96 -16.86
CA SER A 322 9.15 33.32 -15.44
C SER A 322 7.98 34.14 -14.91
N SER A 323 7.45 35.08 -15.72
CA SER A 323 6.30 35.93 -15.32
C SER A 323 5.00 35.13 -15.21
N THR A 324 4.79 34.16 -16.12
CA THR A 324 3.60 33.30 -16.10
C THR A 324 3.62 32.41 -14.85
N LEU A 325 4.77 31.78 -14.56
CA LEU A 325 4.97 30.97 -13.37
C LEU A 325 4.89 31.78 -12.07
N TYR A 326 5.47 33.00 -12.06
CA TYR A 326 5.36 33.90 -10.92
C TYR A 326 3.91 34.19 -10.55
N MET A 327 3.04 34.44 -11.54
CA MET A 327 1.63 34.64 -11.28
C MET A 327 0.91 33.40 -10.79
N ALA A 328 1.22 32.22 -11.34
CA ALA A 328 0.67 30.96 -10.85
C ALA A 328 1.07 30.71 -9.38
N ALA A 329 2.33 30.98 -9.01
CA ALA A 329 2.81 30.88 -7.63
C ALA A 329 2.10 31.88 -6.70
N ASN A 330 1.85 33.11 -7.17
CA ASN A 330 1.06 34.09 -6.40
C ASN A 330 -0.38 33.63 -6.17
N TYR A 331 -1.05 33.10 -7.21
CA TYR A 331 -2.42 32.62 -7.09
C TYR A 331 -2.51 31.36 -6.24
N ALA A 332 -1.45 30.53 -6.18
CA ALA A 332 -1.32 29.42 -5.24
C ALA A 332 -1.13 29.88 -3.77
N GLY A 333 -0.93 31.17 -3.54
CA GLY A 333 -0.64 31.71 -2.22
C GLY A 333 0.78 31.44 -1.72
N LEU A 334 1.71 31.05 -2.60
CA LEU A 334 3.09 30.76 -2.25
C LEU A 334 3.86 32.02 -1.87
N GLN A 335 4.91 31.86 -1.06
CA GLN A 335 5.79 32.92 -0.64
C GLN A 335 6.79 33.25 -1.74
N ILE A 336 6.73 34.47 -2.29
CA ILE A 336 7.72 34.93 -3.26
C ILE A 336 9.00 35.31 -2.55
N VAL A 337 10.11 34.68 -2.92
CA VAL A 337 11.45 34.90 -2.33
C VAL A 337 12.22 35.94 -3.12
N GLU A 338 12.21 35.87 -4.45
CA GLU A 338 12.83 36.87 -5.34
C GLU A 338 11.94 37.14 -6.54
N ARG A 339 11.78 38.44 -6.83
CA ARG A 339 11.09 38.92 -8.04
C ARG A 339 11.68 40.27 -8.44
N ASN A 340 12.02 40.43 -9.70
CA ASN A 340 12.56 41.64 -10.27
C ASN A 340 11.61 42.14 -11.34
N PRO A 341 11.13 43.42 -11.27
CA PRO A 341 10.28 43.98 -12.29
C PRO A 341 11.07 44.35 -13.57
N HIS A 342 10.37 44.41 -14.72
CA HIS A 342 10.98 44.88 -15.95
C HIS A 342 11.11 46.38 -15.94
N TYR A 343 12.08 46.88 -16.70
CA TYR A 343 12.29 48.28 -16.89
C TYR A 343 11.12 48.96 -17.63
N ALA A 344 10.51 48.30 -18.61
CA ALA A 344 9.44 48.80 -19.43
C ALA A 344 8.18 47.92 -19.37
N VAL A 345 7.03 48.51 -19.74
CA VAL A 345 5.76 47.76 -19.84
C VAL A 345 5.87 46.70 -20.94
N LEU A 346 5.39 45.50 -20.64
CA LEU A 346 5.44 44.34 -21.51
C LEU A 346 4.09 44.08 -22.20
N PRO A 347 4.08 43.58 -23.46
CA PRO A 347 2.84 43.36 -24.20
C PRO A 347 2.03 42.14 -23.75
N TYR A 348 2.66 41.17 -23.01
CA TYR A 348 2.07 39.87 -22.69
C TYR A 348 1.55 39.76 -21.25
N ILE A 349 1.85 40.77 -20.41
CA ILE A 349 1.45 40.70 -19.00
C ILE A 349 1.15 42.13 -18.48
N LYS A 350 0.23 42.22 -17.50
CA LYS A 350 -0.09 43.52 -16.87
C LYS A 350 1.11 44.04 -16.07
N PRO A 351 1.35 45.36 -16.07
CA PRO A 351 2.36 45.97 -15.21
C PRO A 351 2.16 45.57 -13.75
N GLY A 352 3.23 45.21 -13.08
CA GLY A 352 3.20 44.69 -11.73
C GLY A 352 3.04 43.17 -11.62
N PHE A 353 2.72 42.47 -12.70
CA PHE A 353 2.60 41.00 -12.69
C PHE A 353 3.81 40.30 -13.33
N ASP A 354 4.76 41.07 -13.79
CA ASP A 354 5.97 40.62 -14.47
C ASP A 354 7.07 40.19 -13.50
N ALA A 355 7.91 39.27 -13.94
CA ALA A 355 9.13 38.86 -13.26
C ALA A 355 10.28 38.73 -14.27
N THR A 356 11.32 39.55 -14.12
CA THR A 356 12.53 39.52 -14.93
C THR A 356 13.47 38.44 -14.45
N VAL A 357 14.04 37.71 -15.40
CA VAL A 357 15.12 36.75 -15.14
C VAL A 357 16.34 37.07 -16.00
N TRP A 358 17.52 36.95 -15.42
CA TRP A 358 18.80 37.18 -16.05
C TRP A 358 19.87 36.33 -15.41
N PHE A 359 20.72 35.65 -16.18
CA PHE A 359 21.72 34.73 -15.64
C PHE A 359 22.97 35.43 -15.09
N GLY A 360 23.10 36.71 -15.31
CA GLY A 360 24.26 37.49 -14.90
C GLY A 360 25.42 37.32 -15.87
N GLU A 361 25.83 38.42 -16.53
CA GLU A 361 26.96 38.49 -17.46
C GLU A 361 27.66 39.85 -17.35
N ASN A 362 28.93 39.94 -17.76
CA ASN A 362 29.67 41.16 -17.85
C ASN A 362 29.71 42.00 -16.58
N GLY A 363 29.80 41.38 -15.41
CA GLY A 363 29.87 42.06 -14.11
C GLY A 363 28.50 42.44 -13.52
N TRP A 364 27.38 42.20 -14.23
CA TRP A 364 26.04 42.36 -13.72
C TRP A 364 25.59 41.13 -12.95
N GLY A 365 24.97 41.36 -11.78
CA GLY A 365 24.42 40.27 -10.97
C GLY A 365 23.24 39.57 -11.66
N ALA A 366 23.02 38.31 -11.35
CA ALA A 366 21.83 37.60 -11.83
C ALA A 366 20.55 38.15 -11.21
N LEU A 367 19.46 38.11 -11.99
CA LEU A 367 18.09 38.37 -11.54
C LEU A 367 17.34 37.07 -11.62
N ASP A 368 16.71 36.65 -10.54
CA ASP A 368 15.99 35.38 -10.48
C ASP A 368 14.51 35.60 -10.16
N MET A 369 13.71 34.57 -10.42
CA MET A 369 12.35 34.42 -9.93
C MET A 369 12.33 33.21 -9.02
N GLN A 370 12.07 33.47 -7.74
CA GLN A 370 12.09 32.45 -6.70
C GLN A 370 10.83 32.51 -5.86
N PHE A 371 10.34 31.33 -5.48
CA PHE A 371 9.28 31.18 -4.49
C PHE A 371 9.53 29.95 -3.62
N GLU A 372 8.99 29.97 -2.42
CA GLU A 372 9.09 28.88 -1.43
C GLU A 372 7.76 28.12 -1.37
N ASN A 373 7.85 26.80 -1.28
CA ASN A 373 6.70 25.99 -0.90
C ASN A 373 6.45 26.17 0.61
N ASN A 374 5.63 27.15 0.94
CA ASN A 374 5.21 27.42 2.32
C ASN A 374 3.90 26.71 2.72
N THR A 375 3.61 25.57 2.08
CA THR A 375 2.49 24.69 2.42
C THR A 375 2.99 23.49 3.22
N ASP A 376 2.06 22.76 3.86
CA ASP A 376 2.39 21.59 4.67
C ASP A 376 2.58 20.31 3.82
N GLY A 377 2.31 20.37 2.52
CA GLY A 377 2.43 19.25 1.60
C GLY A 377 3.39 19.53 0.43
N TYR A 378 3.63 18.50 -0.35
CA TYR A 378 4.38 18.67 -1.60
C TYR A 378 3.57 19.46 -2.61
N ILE A 379 4.27 20.28 -3.42
CA ILE A 379 3.70 20.93 -4.60
C ILE A 379 4.39 20.46 -5.86
N VAL A 380 3.65 20.53 -6.98
CA VAL A 380 4.19 20.28 -8.33
C VAL A 380 4.06 21.53 -9.15
N VAL A 381 5.20 22.00 -9.66
CA VAL A 381 5.26 23.10 -10.61
C VAL A 381 5.04 22.56 -12.01
N ARG A 382 4.05 23.10 -12.72
CA ARG A 382 3.78 22.72 -14.11
C ARG A 382 3.83 23.94 -15.01
N GLU A 383 4.53 23.81 -16.13
CA GLU A 383 4.55 24.85 -17.14
C GLU A 383 4.69 24.26 -18.54
N TRP A 384 3.84 24.67 -19.48
CA TRP A 384 3.87 24.16 -20.85
C TRP A 384 3.29 25.16 -21.85
N VAL A 385 3.70 25.02 -23.09
CA VAL A 385 3.13 25.74 -24.23
C VAL A 385 2.15 24.81 -24.94
N ASP A 386 0.90 25.25 -25.06
CA ASP A 386 -0.13 24.48 -25.75
C ASP A 386 -0.15 24.73 -27.28
N ASP A 387 -0.99 23.95 -27.99
CA ASP A 387 -1.13 24.05 -29.43
C ASP A 387 -1.84 25.34 -29.90
N LYS A 388 -2.53 26.03 -28.98
CA LYS A 388 -3.22 27.30 -29.25
C LYS A 388 -2.28 28.51 -29.16
N GLY A 389 -1.03 28.32 -28.74
CA GLY A 389 -0.05 29.37 -28.54
C GLY A 389 -0.20 30.06 -27.18
N LEU A 390 -0.69 29.35 -26.19
CA LEU A 390 -0.72 29.84 -24.81
C LEU A 390 0.40 29.17 -24.02
N LEU A 391 1.05 29.97 -23.19
CA LEU A 391 1.93 29.52 -22.15
C LEU A 391 1.12 29.38 -20.87
N ASN A 392 1.05 28.18 -20.34
CA ASN A 392 0.25 27.83 -19.18
C ASN A 392 1.18 27.49 -18.02
N ALA A 393 0.88 27.98 -16.82
CA ALA A 393 1.55 27.62 -15.58
C ALA A 393 0.51 27.21 -14.53
N GLN A 394 0.79 26.12 -13.82
CA GLN A 394 -0.04 25.60 -12.73
C GLN A 394 0.83 25.19 -11.56
N ILE A 395 0.33 25.36 -10.36
CA ILE A 395 0.85 24.79 -9.13
C ILE A 395 -0.18 23.77 -8.63
N LEU A 396 0.21 22.51 -8.53
CA LEU A 396 -0.58 21.47 -7.89
C LEU A 396 -0.15 21.36 -6.44
N GLY A 397 -1.09 21.14 -5.54
CA GLY A 397 -0.83 21.00 -4.11
C GLY A 397 -1.99 20.35 -3.36
N GLN A 398 -1.91 20.34 -2.05
CA GLN A 398 -3.05 20.06 -1.18
C GLN A 398 -4.02 21.25 -1.22
N PRO A 399 -5.35 21.02 -1.06
CA PRO A 399 -6.29 22.12 -0.85
C PRO A 399 -5.83 23.00 0.32
N THR A 400 -5.63 24.28 0.07
CA THR A 400 -5.18 25.24 1.10
C THR A 400 -6.31 26.04 1.71
N GLY A 401 -7.54 25.94 1.17
CA GLY A 401 -8.63 26.84 1.54
C GLY A 401 -8.42 28.28 1.11
N LYS A 402 -7.26 28.61 0.50
CA LYS A 402 -6.86 29.96 0.10
C LYS A 402 -7.40 30.32 -1.26
N LYS A 403 -7.92 31.56 -1.37
CA LYS A 403 -8.24 32.21 -2.62
C LYS A 403 -7.46 33.53 -2.70
N VAL A 404 -6.70 33.71 -3.78
CA VAL A 404 -5.87 34.88 -4.00
C VAL A 404 -6.45 35.73 -5.13
N GLU A 405 -6.59 37.01 -4.88
CA GLU A 405 -6.99 38.03 -5.87
C GLU A 405 -5.84 39.02 -6.02
N MET A 406 -5.43 39.25 -7.28
CA MET A 406 -4.37 40.20 -7.61
C MET A 406 -4.94 41.31 -8.48
N SER A 407 -4.59 42.55 -8.16
CA SER A 407 -4.98 43.71 -8.95
C SER A 407 -3.83 44.70 -9.10
N THR A 408 -3.90 45.52 -10.15
CA THR A 408 -2.92 46.59 -10.39
C THR A 408 -3.65 47.88 -10.72
N GLU A 409 -3.11 49.01 -10.26
CA GLU A 409 -3.65 50.34 -10.48
C GLU A 409 -2.57 51.26 -11.06
N LYS A 410 -2.91 52.00 -12.13
CA LYS A 410 -2.03 53.03 -12.69
C LYS A 410 -2.15 54.31 -11.86
N ILE A 411 -1.07 54.71 -11.21
CA ILE A 411 -1.04 55.87 -10.35
C ILE A 411 -0.82 57.17 -11.17
N TYR A 412 0.14 57.12 -12.12
CA TYR A 412 0.34 58.19 -13.09
C TYR A 412 1.01 57.68 -14.36
N GLU A 413 0.91 58.49 -15.42
CA GLU A 413 1.64 58.33 -16.66
C GLU A 413 2.21 59.70 -17.04
N ASP A 414 3.53 59.78 -17.17
CA ASP A 414 4.26 60.99 -17.43
C ASP A 414 5.32 60.73 -18.52
N PRO A 415 5.34 61.46 -19.62
CA PRO A 415 6.25 61.20 -20.74
C PRO A 415 7.73 61.20 -20.38
N VAL A 416 8.11 61.89 -19.30
CA VAL A 416 9.51 62.01 -18.82
C VAL A 416 9.78 61.04 -17.70
N LYS A 417 8.84 60.92 -16.74
CA LYS A 417 8.99 60.08 -15.54
C LYS A 417 8.59 58.61 -15.73
N GLY A 418 7.88 58.30 -16.83
CA GLY A 418 7.37 56.93 -17.07
C GLY A 418 6.00 56.70 -16.46
N ILE A 419 5.63 55.43 -16.34
CA ILE A 419 4.33 54.99 -15.83
C ILE A 419 4.51 54.34 -14.45
N LYS A 420 3.81 54.85 -13.44
CA LYS A 420 3.84 54.26 -12.08
C LYS A 420 2.61 53.41 -11.86
N TRP A 421 2.83 52.17 -11.44
CA TRP A 421 1.81 51.20 -11.09
C TRP A 421 1.94 50.75 -9.67
N THR A 422 0.82 50.46 -9.02
CA THR A 422 0.75 49.83 -7.72
C THR A 422 0.04 48.49 -7.85
N THR A 423 0.58 47.45 -7.19
CA THR A 423 0.02 46.10 -7.18
C THR A 423 -0.54 45.81 -5.78
N TYR A 424 -1.70 45.21 -5.75
CA TYR A 424 -2.40 44.79 -4.54
C TYR A 424 -2.62 43.29 -4.55
N LYS A 425 -2.61 42.70 -3.37
CA LYS A 425 -2.90 41.28 -3.18
C LYS A 425 -3.89 41.11 -2.04
N LYS A 426 -4.98 40.39 -2.30
CA LYS A 426 -5.94 39.98 -1.31
C LYS A 426 -5.92 38.47 -1.22
N VAL A 427 -5.87 37.91 0.02
CA VAL A 427 -5.92 36.50 0.30
C VAL A 427 -7.05 36.26 1.28
N THR A 428 -7.96 35.37 0.90
CA THR A 428 -8.97 34.80 1.79
C THR A 428 -8.63 33.34 2.05
N GLU A 429 -8.83 32.88 3.27
CA GLU A 429 -8.66 31.49 3.69
C GLU A 429 -9.95 31.06 4.38
N ASP A 430 -10.58 29.99 3.89
CA ASP A 430 -11.87 29.50 4.38
C ASP A 430 -12.97 30.57 4.50
N GLY A 431 -12.91 31.56 3.60
CA GLY A 431 -13.87 32.69 3.55
C GLY A 431 -13.49 33.91 4.38
N GLU A 432 -12.47 33.83 5.23
CA GLU A 432 -11.96 34.95 6.01
C GLU A 432 -10.82 35.66 5.28
N VAL A 433 -10.79 37.01 5.32
CA VAL A 433 -9.72 37.81 4.73
C VAL A 433 -8.52 37.78 5.66
N ILE A 434 -7.45 37.08 5.25
CA ILE A 434 -6.19 37.01 6.00
C ILE A 434 -5.16 38.06 5.52
N ARG A 435 -5.34 38.59 4.32
CA ARG A 435 -4.55 39.67 3.78
C ARG A 435 -5.40 40.50 2.79
N ASP A 436 -5.34 41.82 2.89
CA ASP A 436 -5.89 42.74 1.90
C ASP A 436 -5.06 44.03 1.88
N GLY A 437 -4.48 44.33 0.75
CA GLY A 437 -3.76 45.61 0.61
C GLY A 437 -2.58 45.60 -0.36
N PHE A 438 -1.80 46.61 -0.17
CA PHE A 438 -0.61 46.94 -0.96
C PHE A 438 0.40 45.81 -0.97
N LEU A 439 0.91 45.46 -2.16
CA LEU A 439 2.01 44.53 -2.35
C LEU A 439 3.31 45.27 -2.67
N TYR A 440 3.33 46.07 -3.75
CA TYR A 440 4.45 46.93 -4.12
C TYR A 440 4.02 47.99 -5.13
N THR A 441 4.87 49.02 -5.32
CA THR A 441 4.75 50.03 -6.37
C THR A 441 6.01 50.01 -7.21
N TYR A 442 5.84 50.15 -8.53
CA TYR A 442 6.97 50.21 -9.45
C TYR A 442 6.74 51.21 -10.57
N ARG A 443 7.84 51.76 -11.10
CA ARG A 443 7.80 52.75 -12.19
C ARG A 443 8.46 52.14 -13.43
N TYR A 444 7.67 51.96 -14.46
CA TYR A 444 8.12 51.53 -15.79
C TYR A 444 8.51 52.76 -16.61
N SER A 445 9.62 52.66 -17.37
CA SER A 445 10.10 53.73 -18.23
C SER A 445 9.58 53.58 -19.66
N PHE A 446 9.42 54.68 -20.35
CA PHE A 446 9.19 54.72 -21.81
C PHE A 446 10.48 54.72 -22.59
N ASN A 447 11.50 55.43 -22.08
CA ASN A 447 12.80 55.54 -22.70
C ASN A 447 13.84 54.88 -21.79
N PRO A 448 14.50 53.80 -22.23
CA PRO A 448 15.57 53.19 -21.46
C PRO A 448 16.72 54.19 -21.26
N PRO A 449 17.32 54.26 -20.05
CA PRO A 449 18.57 54.97 -19.86
C PRO A 449 19.70 54.27 -20.66
N PRO A 450 20.78 55.00 -20.98
CA PRO A 450 21.97 54.39 -21.54
C PRO A 450 22.44 53.23 -20.65
N PRO A 451 23.09 52.17 -21.22
CA PRO A 451 23.49 51.00 -20.48
C PRO A 451 24.34 51.26 -19.22
N GLU A 452 25.20 52.25 -19.28
CA GLU A 452 26.07 52.70 -18.17
C GLU A 452 25.29 53.31 -16.97
N ASN A 453 24.03 53.71 -17.18
CA ASN A 453 23.15 54.28 -16.17
C ASN A 453 21.93 53.41 -15.87
N ALA A 454 21.91 52.19 -16.39
CA ALA A 454 20.82 51.25 -16.12
C ALA A 454 20.80 50.91 -14.63
N PRO A 455 19.68 51.10 -13.92
CA PRO A 455 19.61 50.81 -12.50
C PRO A 455 19.81 49.34 -12.24
N HIS A 456 20.61 49.03 -11.23
CA HIS A 456 20.77 47.64 -10.73
C HIS A 456 19.50 47.26 -9.95
N TYR A 457 18.57 46.56 -10.57
CA TYR A 457 17.34 46.12 -9.93
C TYR A 457 17.55 44.76 -9.24
N LYS A 458 18.23 44.73 -8.08
CA LYS A 458 18.05 43.68 -7.11
C LYS A 458 17.07 44.14 -6.05
N THR A 459 15.80 43.92 -6.26
CA THR A 459 14.85 43.91 -5.16
C THR A 459 14.68 42.45 -4.72
N THR A 460 15.54 42.00 -3.80
CA THR A 460 15.18 40.83 -2.99
C THR A 460 13.90 41.23 -2.26
N ALA A 461 12.83 40.53 -2.54
CA ALA A 461 11.68 40.61 -1.68
C ALA A 461 12.16 40.25 -0.27
N PRO A 462 12.01 41.12 0.75
CA PRO A 462 12.39 40.72 2.09
C PRO A 462 11.62 39.46 2.42
N ARG A 463 12.30 38.47 2.96
CA ARG A 463 11.63 37.28 3.50
C ARG A 463 10.60 37.76 4.50
N VAL A 464 9.34 37.73 4.15
CA VAL A 464 8.26 37.95 5.09
C VAL A 464 8.28 36.72 6.01
N ALA A 465 8.86 36.87 7.19
CA ALA A 465 8.87 35.82 8.18
C ALA A 465 7.43 35.47 8.50
N GLY A 466 7.04 34.26 8.12
CA GLY A 466 5.78 33.64 8.45
C GLY A 466 4.57 34.27 7.73
N TRP A 467 4.00 33.55 6.80
CA TRP A 467 2.66 33.81 6.27
C TRP A 467 1.56 33.78 7.34
N SER A 468 1.92 33.49 8.58
CA SER A 468 1.02 33.44 9.74
C SER A 468 0.87 34.74 10.50
N ASP A 469 1.55 35.81 10.11
CA ASP A 469 1.41 37.11 10.80
C ASP A 469 0.71 38.12 9.91
N PRO A 470 -0.61 38.34 10.06
CA PRO A 470 -1.37 39.36 9.31
C PRO A 470 -1.00 40.78 9.74
N THR A 471 -0.18 40.97 10.79
CA THR A 471 0.19 42.30 11.29
C THR A 471 1.54 42.80 10.80
N ASN A 472 2.33 41.95 10.13
CA ASN A 472 3.64 42.34 9.61
C ASN A 472 3.53 43.05 8.27
N THR A 473 3.03 44.28 8.32
CA THR A 473 2.94 45.21 7.18
C THR A 473 4.24 45.97 6.92
N THR A 474 5.30 45.74 7.68
CA THR A 474 6.56 46.49 7.63
C THR A 474 7.61 45.63 6.91
N GLY A 475 7.68 45.66 5.62
CA GLY A 475 8.74 44.87 5.00
C GLY A 475 9.12 45.17 3.55
N TRP A 476 8.40 46.06 2.89
CA TRP A 476 8.74 46.41 1.53
C TRP A 476 9.23 47.87 1.50
N ALA A 477 10.52 48.02 1.80
CA ALA A 477 11.16 49.32 1.54
C ALA A 477 11.15 49.57 0.05
N SER A 478 10.55 50.67 -0.36
CA SER A 478 10.71 51.19 -1.73
C SER A 478 12.19 51.38 -2.00
N PRO A 479 12.75 50.87 -3.10
CA PRO A 479 14.08 51.29 -3.51
C PRO A 479 13.95 52.78 -3.87
N HIS A 480 14.79 53.59 -3.24
CA HIS A 480 15.00 54.98 -3.62
C HIS A 480 15.63 55.09 -5.01
#